data_b37521e10d1739389dc6b24975273ecc
#
_entry.id   b37521e10d1739389dc6b24975273ecc
#
_cell.length_a   1.000
_cell.length_b   1.000
_cell.length_c   1.000
_cell.angle_alpha   90.00
_cell.angle_beta   90.00
_cell.angle_gamma   90.00
#
_symmetry.space_group_name_H-M   'P 1'
#
loop_
_entity.id
_entity.type
_entity.pdbx_description
1 polymer ?
#
loop_
_entity_poly.entity_id
_entity_poly.type
_entity_poly.pdbx_seq_one_letter_code
_entity_poly.pdbx_strand_id
1 'polypeptide(L)'
;MELDRISLARDQTQVFSNLSLRLAEPRIGLIGSNGSGKSSLLRLIKGLLKPQSGWITGLPNQVGFVFQNPDHQILFPTVMEELCFGRIERGESPQAAAQAAKALLDQHAMVHLLNKATHELSDGQKQLICIFSVLMDGAQTLLFDEPCASLDRRTSQLVMRVLRSLPQQVIFATHDLALIEEFDRVIWLESGEVRADGKPA
;
A
#
# COMPACT_ATOMS: atom_id res chain seq x y z
N MET A 1 11.90 -9.01 -4.31
CA MET A 1 12.82 -8.07 -3.65
C MET A 1 13.46 -8.71 -2.44
N GLU A 2 14.66 -8.28 -2.07
CA GLU A 2 15.39 -8.83 -0.93
C GLU A 2 15.94 -7.69 -0.07
N LEU A 3 15.77 -7.81 1.23
CA LEU A 3 16.37 -6.98 2.26
C LEU A 3 17.52 -7.80 2.86
N ASP A 4 18.73 -7.24 2.90
CA ASP A 4 19.91 -7.90 3.46
C ASP A 4 20.53 -7.09 4.59
N ARG A 5 20.51 -7.66 5.79
CA ARG A 5 21.09 -7.13 7.03
C ARG A 5 20.72 -5.67 7.31
N ILE A 6 19.45 -5.35 7.13
CA ILE A 6 18.92 -4.01 7.36
C ILE A 6 18.98 -3.68 8.84
N SER A 7 19.65 -2.57 9.17
CA SER A 7 19.55 -1.95 10.50
C SER A 7 18.96 -0.54 10.35
N LEU A 8 18.04 -0.20 11.24
CA LEU A 8 17.34 1.09 11.25
C LEU A 8 17.10 1.52 12.68
N ALA A 9 17.45 2.76 13.02
CA ALA A 9 17.01 3.41 14.25
C ALA A 9 16.18 4.67 13.92
N ARG A 10 15.21 4.99 14.79
CA ARG A 10 14.44 6.23 14.78
C ARG A 10 14.45 6.84 16.17
N ASP A 11 14.75 8.13 16.24
CA ASP A 11 14.73 8.88 17.51
C ASP A 11 15.47 8.13 18.65
N GLN A 12 16.67 7.59 18.36
CA GLN A 12 17.54 6.80 19.24
C GLN A 12 16.97 5.39 19.60
N THR A 13 15.81 5.00 19.06
CA THR A 13 15.25 3.65 19.27
C THR A 13 15.60 2.75 18.09
N GLN A 14 16.23 1.59 18.38
CA GLN A 14 16.50 0.58 17.36
C GLN A 14 15.18 -0.03 16.89
N VAL A 15 14.90 0.09 15.60
CA VAL A 15 13.71 -0.51 14.95
C VAL A 15 14.04 -1.86 14.36
N PHE A 16 15.16 -1.96 13.62
CA PHE A 16 15.65 -3.22 13.06
C PHE A 16 17.14 -3.39 13.37
N SER A 17 17.56 -4.63 13.65
CA SER A 17 18.94 -5.04 13.84
C SER A 17 19.23 -6.25 12.96
N ASN A 18 19.97 -6.06 11.86
CA ASN A 18 20.31 -7.12 10.90
C ASN A 18 19.10 -7.86 10.29
N LEU A 19 17.99 -7.18 10.05
CA LEU A 19 16.81 -7.79 9.43
C LEU A 19 17.12 -8.22 7.99
N SER A 20 16.92 -9.51 7.69
CA SER A 20 16.99 -10.04 6.33
C SER A 20 15.69 -10.71 5.95
N LEU A 21 15.13 -10.35 4.81
CA LEU A 21 13.85 -10.85 4.30
C LEU A 21 13.87 -10.93 2.78
N ARG A 22 13.31 -12.00 2.24
CA ARG A 22 12.99 -12.09 0.82
C ARG A 22 11.47 -12.01 0.64
N LEU A 23 11.00 -11.09 -0.19
CA LEU A 23 9.58 -10.83 -0.43
C LEU A 23 9.28 -11.11 -1.91
N ALA A 24 8.84 -12.34 -2.20
CA ALA A 24 8.62 -12.81 -3.57
C ALA A 24 7.15 -13.16 -3.85
N GLU A 25 6.37 -13.47 -2.83
CA GLU A 25 4.99 -13.92 -2.96
C GLU A 25 4.08 -12.78 -3.43
N PRO A 26 3.00 -13.09 -4.19
CA PRO A 26 2.05 -12.07 -4.68
C PRO A 26 1.31 -11.36 -3.56
N ARG A 27 0.98 -12.04 -2.48
CA ARG A 27 0.21 -11.51 -1.34
C ARG A 27 0.96 -11.79 -0.04
N ILE A 28 1.49 -10.73 0.58
CA ILE A 28 2.25 -10.82 1.82
C ILE A 28 1.56 -9.98 2.89
N GLY A 29 1.14 -10.62 3.97
CA GLY A 29 0.64 -9.95 5.19
C GLY A 29 1.80 -9.64 6.13
N LEU A 30 1.83 -8.43 6.68
CA LEU A 30 2.71 -8.04 7.78
C LEU A 30 1.87 -7.85 9.02
N ILE A 31 2.08 -8.66 10.05
CA ILE A 31 1.37 -8.57 11.31
C ILE A 31 2.32 -8.23 12.45
N GLY A 32 1.75 -7.74 13.55
CA GLY A 32 2.48 -7.40 14.77
C GLY A 32 1.82 -6.26 15.52
N SER A 33 2.21 -6.08 16.77
CA SER A 33 1.74 -4.99 17.62
C SER A 33 2.13 -3.60 17.08
N ASN A 34 1.52 -2.55 17.63
CA ASN A 34 1.95 -1.18 17.34
C ASN A 34 3.40 -1.00 17.78
N GLY A 35 4.22 -0.37 16.93
CA GLY A 35 5.65 -0.21 17.18
C GLY A 35 6.52 -1.42 16.79
N SER A 36 5.96 -2.53 16.29
CA SER A 36 6.75 -3.71 15.88
C SER A 36 7.66 -3.49 14.66
N GLY A 37 7.49 -2.37 13.91
CA GLY A 37 8.30 -2.03 12.75
C GLY A 37 7.60 -2.16 11.39
N LYS A 38 6.33 -2.59 11.32
CA LYS A 38 5.57 -2.76 10.06
C LYS A 38 5.65 -1.54 9.14
N SER A 39 5.22 -0.38 9.64
CA SER A 39 5.25 0.87 8.86
C SER A 39 6.67 1.29 8.49
N SER A 40 7.66 1.03 9.35
CA SER A 40 9.06 1.33 9.07
C SER A 40 9.61 0.44 7.95
N LEU A 41 9.23 -0.85 7.93
CA LEU A 41 9.59 -1.78 6.87
C LEU A 41 9.00 -1.33 5.53
N LEU A 42 7.70 -1.00 5.49
CA LEU A 42 7.05 -0.50 4.28
C LEU A 42 7.70 0.80 3.77
N ARG A 43 8.02 1.73 4.67
CA ARG A 43 8.68 2.99 4.31
C ARG A 43 10.13 2.80 3.82
N LEU A 44 10.86 1.81 4.34
CA LEU A 44 12.16 1.41 3.81
C LEU A 44 12.03 0.88 2.37
N ILE A 45 11.06 -0.02 2.12
CA ILE A 45 10.81 -0.58 0.78
C ILE A 45 10.41 0.53 -0.20
N LYS A 46 9.59 1.51 0.24
CA LYS A 46 9.22 2.67 -0.59
C LYS A 46 10.39 3.64 -0.84
N GLY A 47 11.47 3.56 -0.05
CA GLY A 47 12.57 4.52 -0.09
C GLY A 47 12.31 5.83 0.67
N LEU A 48 11.24 5.88 1.48
CA LEU A 48 10.92 7.01 2.36
C LEU A 48 11.82 7.06 3.61
N LEU A 49 12.42 5.92 3.96
CA LEU A 49 13.45 5.80 4.99
C LEU A 49 14.71 5.18 4.37
N LYS A 50 15.86 5.59 4.89
CA LYS A 50 17.15 4.99 4.51
C LYS A 50 17.64 4.12 5.68
N PRO A 51 18.09 2.88 5.43
CA PRO A 51 18.69 2.07 6.48
C PRO A 51 20.04 2.66 6.91
N GLN A 52 20.45 2.43 8.15
CA GLN A 52 21.80 2.78 8.66
C GLN A 52 22.86 1.82 8.11
N SER A 53 22.48 0.56 7.91
CA SER A 53 23.32 -0.46 7.27
C SER A 53 22.43 -1.47 6.54
N GLY A 54 23.05 -2.27 5.66
CA GLY A 54 22.38 -3.22 4.80
C GLY A 54 21.85 -2.56 3.52
N TRP A 55 21.21 -3.34 2.66
CA TRP A 55 20.69 -2.88 1.37
C TRP A 55 19.42 -3.61 0.97
N ILE A 56 18.67 -2.99 0.07
CA ILE A 56 17.47 -3.57 -0.52
C ILE A 56 17.73 -3.74 -2.02
N THR A 57 17.53 -4.94 -2.54
CA THR A 57 17.73 -5.28 -3.95
C THR A 57 16.43 -5.81 -4.59
N GLY A 58 16.39 -5.79 -5.92
CA GLY A 58 15.25 -6.32 -6.66
C GLY A 58 13.96 -5.53 -6.45
N LEU A 59 14.05 -4.25 -6.10
CA LEU A 59 12.88 -3.36 -6.07
C LEU A 59 12.36 -3.15 -7.49
N PRO A 60 11.03 -3.20 -7.71
CA PRO A 60 10.45 -2.80 -8.99
C PRO A 60 10.64 -1.29 -9.22
N ASN A 61 10.55 -0.87 -10.49
CA ASN A 61 10.73 0.53 -10.86
C ASN A 61 9.70 1.46 -10.20
N GLN A 62 8.49 0.94 -9.99
CA GLN A 62 7.42 1.70 -9.36
C GLN A 62 6.78 0.90 -8.22
N VAL A 63 6.90 1.45 -7.02
CA VAL A 63 6.29 0.94 -5.79
C VAL A 63 5.23 1.96 -5.34
N GLY A 64 3.98 1.52 -5.28
CA GLY A 64 2.88 2.31 -4.74
C GLY A 64 2.85 2.23 -3.22
N PHE A 65 2.47 3.31 -2.55
CA PHE A 65 2.28 3.33 -1.10
C PHE A 65 0.91 3.91 -0.78
N VAL A 66 0.14 3.18 0.03
CA VAL A 66 -1.18 3.61 0.50
C VAL A 66 -1.13 3.77 2.00
N PHE A 67 -1.38 4.99 2.45
CA PHE A 67 -1.33 5.37 3.85
C PHE A 67 -2.58 4.88 4.61
N GLN A 68 -2.44 4.77 5.93
CA GLN A 68 -3.54 4.46 6.83
C GLN A 68 -4.65 5.51 6.76
N ASN A 69 -4.29 6.78 6.74
CA ASN A 69 -5.23 7.89 6.59
C ASN A 69 -5.18 8.42 5.15
N PRO A 70 -6.26 8.29 4.36
CA PRO A 70 -6.31 8.76 2.98
C PRO A 70 -6.16 10.28 2.85
N ASP A 71 -6.54 11.06 3.85
CA ASP A 71 -6.38 12.52 3.83
C ASP A 71 -4.90 12.97 3.84
N HIS A 72 -3.97 12.08 4.20
CA HIS A 72 -2.53 12.33 4.07
C HIS A 72 -1.99 12.05 2.66
N GLN A 73 -2.80 11.44 1.80
CA GLN A 73 -2.39 11.03 0.45
C GLN A 73 -3.09 11.84 -0.64
N ILE A 74 -4.38 12.14 -0.47
CA ILE A 74 -5.17 12.90 -1.44
C ILE A 74 -4.66 14.34 -1.49
N LEU A 75 -4.27 14.78 -2.69
CA LEU A 75 -3.69 16.12 -2.92
C LEU A 75 -4.64 17.05 -3.67
N PHE A 76 -5.55 16.50 -4.49
CA PHE A 76 -6.37 17.28 -5.40
C PHE A 76 -7.84 17.38 -4.95
N PRO A 77 -8.52 18.48 -5.30
CA PRO A 77 -9.89 18.71 -4.85
C PRO A 77 -10.93 17.81 -5.53
N THR A 78 -10.62 17.19 -6.68
CA THR A 78 -11.53 16.30 -7.39
C THR A 78 -10.91 14.92 -7.63
N VAL A 79 -11.77 13.90 -7.73
CA VAL A 79 -11.34 12.52 -8.04
C VAL A 79 -10.65 12.44 -9.39
N MET A 80 -11.13 13.16 -10.38
CA MET A 80 -10.54 13.20 -11.72
C MET A 80 -9.09 13.69 -11.66
N GLU A 81 -8.85 14.82 -11.01
CA GLU A 81 -7.51 15.40 -10.87
C GLU A 81 -6.58 14.47 -10.11
N GLU A 82 -7.05 13.90 -9.00
CA GLU A 82 -6.28 12.96 -8.17
C GLU A 82 -5.82 11.74 -8.97
N LEU A 83 -6.72 11.13 -9.75
CA LEU A 83 -6.39 9.95 -10.54
C LEU A 83 -5.52 10.25 -11.78
N CYS A 84 -5.68 11.43 -12.37
CA CYS A 84 -4.98 11.77 -13.62
C CYS A 84 -3.57 12.33 -13.40
N PHE A 85 -3.30 12.91 -12.23
CA PHE A 85 -2.10 13.68 -11.96
C PHE A 85 -0.81 12.95 -12.36
N GLY A 86 -0.55 11.77 -11.81
CA GLY A 86 0.70 11.06 -12.06
C GLY A 86 0.91 10.66 -13.54
N ARG A 87 -0.15 10.42 -14.30
CA ARG A 87 -0.06 10.12 -15.73
C ARG A 87 0.27 11.39 -16.55
N ILE A 88 -0.35 12.51 -16.20
CA ILE A 88 -0.09 13.81 -16.83
C ILE A 88 1.35 14.26 -16.56
N GLU A 89 1.84 14.12 -15.34
CA GLU A 89 3.23 14.43 -14.97
C GLU A 89 4.26 13.58 -15.76
N ARG A 90 3.88 12.38 -16.17
CA ARG A 90 4.69 11.53 -17.06
C ARG A 90 4.54 11.87 -18.56
N GLY A 91 3.83 12.95 -18.90
CA GLY A 91 3.69 13.44 -20.27
C GLY A 91 2.50 12.86 -21.04
N GLU A 92 1.57 12.18 -20.37
CA GLU A 92 0.35 11.71 -21.03
C GLU A 92 -0.63 12.88 -21.22
N SER A 93 -1.41 12.87 -22.31
CA SER A 93 -2.41 13.91 -22.52
C SER A 93 -3.53 13.85 -21.48
N PRO A 94 -4.10 15.00 -21.06
CA PRO A 94 -5.21 15.03 -20.11
C PRO A 94 -6.40 14.17 -20.54
N GLN A 95 -6.69 14.11 -21.84
CA GLN A 95 -7.77 13.31 -22.40
C GLN A 95 -7.51 11.81 -22.22
N ALA A 96 -6.30 11.35 -22.49
CA ALA A 96 -5.93 9.94 -22.34
C ALA A 96 -5.92 9.53 -20.85
N ALA A 97 -5.38 10.37 -19.96
CA ALA A 97 -5.41 10.14 -18.53
C ALA A 97 -6.85 10.05 -17.99
N ALA A 98 -7.75 10.95 -18.43
CA ALA A 98 -9.16 10.93 -18.04
C ALA A 98 -9.90 9.67 -18.54
N GLN A 99 -9.62 9.22 -19.76
CA GLN A 99 -10.17 7.98 -20.29
C GLN A 99 -9.72 6.76 -19.48
N ALA A 100 -8.44 6.70 -19.10
CA ALA A 100 -7.88 5.64 -18.28
C ALA A 100 -8.50 5.65 -16.86
N ALA A 101 -8.64 6.82 -16.24
CA ALA A 101 -9.30 6.96 -14.93
C ALA A 101 -10.76 6.48 -14.97
N LYS A 102 -11.51 6.87 -16.01
CA LYS A 102 -12.88 6.42 -16.23
C LYS A 102 -12.95 4.90 -16.39
N ALA A 103 -12.08 4.31 -17.21
CA ALA A 103 -12.04 2.87 -17.45
C ALA A 103 -11.72 2.09 -16.17
N LEU A 104 -10.77 2.57 -15.36
CA LEU A 104 -10.43 1.96 -14.07
C LEU A 104 -11.61 1.99 -13.09
N LEU A 105 -12.28 3.13 -12.96
CA LEU A 105 -13.46 3.26 -12.09
C LEU A 105 -14.64 2.41 -12.59
N ASP A 106 -14.82 2.28 -13.90
CA ASP A 106 -15.88 1.46 -14.50
C ASP A 106 -15.69 -0.03 -14.19
N GLN A 107 -14.45 -0.54 -14.25
CA GLN A 107 -14.11 -1.92 -13.86
C GLN A 107 -14.55 -2.27 -12.42
N HIS A 108 -14.61 -1.27 -11.56
CA HIS A 108 -15.01 -1.41 -10.16
C HIS A 108 -16.42 -0.89 -9.85
N ALA A 109 -17.23 -0.56 -10.88
CA ALA A 109 -18.56 0.03 -10.76
C ALA A 109 -18.60 1.36 -9.97
N MET A 110 -17.52 2.16 -10.08
CA MET A 110 -17.33 3.41 -9.32
C MET A 110 -17.23 4.66 -10.19
N VAL A 111 -17.61 4.57 -11.47
CA VAL A 111 -17.53 5.70 -12.41
C VAL A 111 -18.32 6.93 -11.93
N HIS A 112 -19.34 6.71 -11.09
CA HIS A 112 -20.15 7.77 -10.47
C HIS A 112 -19.34 8.67 -9.50
N LEU A 113 -18.15 8.26 -9.08
CA LEU A 113 -17.27 9.05 -8.24
C LEU A 113 -16.40 10.02 -9.04
N LEU A 114 -16.21 9.80 -10.35
CA LEU A 114 -15.21 10.47 -11.18
C LEU A 114 -15.27 12.01 -11.10
N ASN A 115 -16.46 12.57 -11.06
CA ASN A 115 -16.68 14.03 -11.03
C ASN A 115 -16.96 14.57 -9.62
N LYS A 116 -16.81 13.75 -8.58
CA LYS A 116 -17.02 14.21 -7.20
C LYS A 116 -15.83 14.98 -6.68
N ALA A 117 -16.10 15.90 -5.77
CA ALA A 117 -15.07 16.48 -4.94
C ALA A 117 -14.56 15.45 -3.92
N THR A 118 -13.26 15.44 -3.66
CA THR A 118 -12.64 14.45 -2.76
C THR A 118 -13.13 14.56 -1.32
N HIS A 119 -13.52 15.77 -0.88
CA HIS A 119 -14.08 15.99 0.46
C HIS A 119 -15.51 15.46 0.63
N GLU A 120 -16.23 15.15 -0.47
CA GLU A 120 -17.58 14.55 -0.43
C GLU A 120 -17.54 13.03 -0.32
N LEU A 121 -16.36 12.43 -0.40
CA LEU A 121 -16.20 10.99 -0.35
C LEU A 121 -16.21 10.48 1.10
N SER A 122 -16.82 9.30 1.32
CA SER A 122 -16.62 8.57 2.57
C SER A 122 -15.17 8.09 2.70
N ASP A 123 -14.71 7.81 3.93
CA ASP A 123 -13.33 7.35 4.18
C ASP A 123 -12.96 6.13 3.34
N GLY A 124 -13.88 5.17 3.19
CA GLY A 124 -13.67 4.01 2.33
C GLY A 124 -13.59 4.35 0.85
N GLN A 125 -14.36 5.32 0.37
CA GLN A 125 -14.24 5.81 -1.01
C GLN A 125 -12.90 6.53 -1.21
N LYS A 126 -12.50 7.38 -0.26
CA LYS A 126 -11.17 8.02 -0.27
C LYS A 126 -10.06 6.98 -0.33
N GLN A 127 -10.15 5.93 0.50
CA GLN A 127 -9.16 4.84 0.51
C GLN A 127 -9.06 4.13 -0.84
N LEU A 128 -10.19 3.86 -1.49
CA LEU A 128 -10.20 3.28 -2.84
C LEU A 128 -9.62 4.22 -3.88
N ILE A 129 -9.90 5.52 -3.81
CA ILE A 129 -9.27 6.51 -4.70
C ILE A 129 -7.76 6.54 -4.51
N CYS A 130 -7.24 6.48 -3.27
CA CYS A 130 -5.81 6.36 -3.01
C CYS A 130 -5.19 5.10 -3.66
N ILE A 131 -5.89 3.97 -3.59
CA ILE A 131 -5.47 2.72 -4.25
C ILE A 131 -5.45 2.90 -5.77
N PHE A 132 -6.51 3.47 -6.34
CA PHE A 132 -6.61 3.69 -7.78
C PHE A 132 -5.59 4.71 -8.29
N SER A 133 -5.26 5.74 -7.51
CA SER A 133 -4.21 6.70 -7.85
C SER A 133 -2.85 6.00 -8.03
N VAL A 134 -2.44 5.16 -7.07
CA VAL A 134 -1.16 4.43 -7.21
C VAL A 134 -1.17 3.37 -8.33
N LEU A 135 -2.34 2.82 -8.67
CA LEU A 135 -2.50 1.94 -9.85
C LEU A 135 -2.36 2.73 -11.16
N MET A 136 -2.98 3.91 -11.24
CA MET A 136 -2.85 4.83 -12.38
C MET A 136 -1.40 5.22 -12.62
N ASP A 137 -0.60 5.29 -11.56
CA ASP A 137 0.84 5.54 -11.63
C ASP A 137 1.66 4.36 -12.14
N GLY A 138 1.03 3.20 -12.38
CA GLY A 138 1.71 2.01 -12.90
C GLY A 138 2.51 1.25 -11.86
N ALA A 139 2.14 1.34 -10.59
CA ALA A 139 2.80 0.59 -9.52
C ALA A 139 2.77 -0.92 -9.79
N GLN A 140 3.93 -1.56 -9.64
CA GLN A 140 4.11 -3.02 -9.80
C GLN A 140 4.00 -3.75 -8.46
N THR A 141 4.34 -3.07 -7.38
CA THR A 141 4.16 -3.53 -6.00
C THR A 141 3.41 -2.46 -5.23
N LEU A 142 2.44 -2.87 -4.45
CA LEU A 142 1.59 -2.01 -3.62
C LEU A 142 1.86 -2.29 -2.15
N LEU A 143 2.19 -1.25 -1.41
CA LEU A 143 2.44 -1.28 0.02
C LEU A 143 1.28 -0.63 0.75
N PHE A 144 0.68 -1.32 1.69
CA PHE A 144 -0.47 -0.86 2.47
C PHE A 144 -0.11 -0.79 3.95
N ASP A 145 -0.17 0.41 4.52
CA ASP A 145 0.09 0.66 5.94
C ASP A 145 -1.25 0.81 6.68
N GLU A 146 -1.81 -0.30 7.15
CA GLU A 146 -3.08 -0.40 7.88
C GLU A 146 -4.29 0.30 7.20
N PRO A 147 -4.56 0.07 5.92
CA PRO A 147 -5.52 0.85 5.14
C PRO A 147 -6.98 0.66 5.55
N CYS A 148 -7.27 -0.35 6.36
CA CYS A 148 -8.62 -0.67 6.83
C CYS A 148 -8.85 -0.31 8.31
N ALA A 149 -7.87 0.27 9.02
CA ALA A 149 -7.92 0.46 10.47
C ALA A 149 -9.09 1.36 10.96
N SER A 150 -9.52 2.32 10.13
CA SER A 150 -10.64 3.23 10.44
C SER A 150 -11.93 2.88 9.71
N LEU A 151 -11.95 1.79 8.92
CA LEU A 151 -13.09 1.42 8.11
C LEU A 151 -14.01 0.42 8.82
N ASP A 152 -15.31 0.53 8.58
CA ASP A 152 -16.26 -0.50 8.98
C ASP A 152 -16.02 -1.81 8.21
N ARG A 153 -16.58 -2.92 8.72
CA ARG A 153 -16.38 -4.25 8.14
C ARG A 153 -16.81 -4.35 6.68
N ARG A 154 -17.92 -3.71 6.30
CA ARG A 154 -18.43 -3.76 4.93
C ARG A 154 -17.48 -3.05 3.96
N THR A 155 -17.01 -1.89 4.36
CA THR A 155 -16.07 -1.08 3.60
C THR A 155 -14.70 -1.76 3.49
N SER A 156 -14.19 -2.34 4.59
CA SER A 156 -12.96 -3.15 4.57
C SER A 156 -13.06 -4.32 3.59
N GLN A 157 -14.21 -5.03 3.57
CA GLN A 157 -14.43 -6.12 2.60
C GLN A 157 -14.44 -5.63 1.14
N LEU A 158 -14.95 -4.42 0.87
CA LEU A 158 -14.90 -3.82 -0.46
C LEU A 158 -13.47 -3.53 -0.88
N VAL A 159 -12.67 -2.90 -0.02
CA VAL A 159 -11.23 -2.67 -0.25
C VAL A 159 -10.52 -3.99 -0.52
N MET A 160 -10.73 -5.01 0.32
CA MET A 160 -10.09 -6.32 0.16
C MET A 160 -10.52 -7.03 -1.14
N ARG A 161 -11.76 -6.87 -1.58
CA ARG A 161 -12.23 -7.41 -2.87
C ARG A 161 -11.46 -6.78 -4.03
N VAL A 162 -11.26 -5.46 -4.02
CA VAL A 162 -10.44 -4.77 -5.01
C VAL A 162 -9.02 -5.31 -4.97
N LEU A 163 -8.38 -5.37 -3.79
CA LEU A 163 -6.99 -5.82 -3.64
C LEU A 163 -6.76 -7.25 -4.15
N ARG A 164 -7.71 -8.16 -3.91
CA ARG A 164 -7.63 -9.56 -4.38
C ARG A 164 -7.68 -9.66 -5.91
N SER A 165 -8.35 -8.75 -6.59
CA SER A 165 -8.45 -8.73 -8.05
C SER A 165 -7.22 -8.16 -8.76
N LEU A 166 -6.31 -7.52 -8.02
CA LEU A 166 -5.15 -6.86 -8.60
C LEU A 166 -4.06 -7.86 -9.01
N PRO A 167 -3.45 -7.71 -10.21
CA PRO A 167 -2.33 -8.55 -10.63
C PRO A 167 -1.00 -8.16 -9.94
N GLN A 168 -0.91 -6.98 -9.33
CA GLN A 168 0.28 -6.48 -8.67
C GLN A 168 0.62 -7.26 -7.40
N GLN A 169 1.89 -7.29 -7.03
CA GLN A 169 2.29 -7.75 -5.70
C GLN A 169 1.72 -6.81 -4.64
N VAL A 170 1.17 -7.38 -3.57
CA VAL A 170 0.61 -6.63 -2.42
C VAL A 170 1.35 -7.02 -1.15
N ILE A 171 1.84 -6.01 -0.42
CA ILE A 171 2.38 -6.15 0.94
C ILE A 171 1.49 -5.32 1.85
N PHE A 172 0.79 -5.99 2.76
CA PHE A 172 -0.31 -5.43 3.53
C PHE A 172 -0.03 -5.53 5.03
N ALA A 173 0.25 -4.39 5.66
CA ALA A 173 0.39 -4.32 7.11
C ALA A 173 -0.99 -4.19 7.76
N THR A 174 -1.27 -5.03 8.74
CA THR A 174 -2.51 -5.01 9.51
C THR A 174 -2.33 -5.65 10.89
N HIS A 175 -3.21 -5.33 11.82
CA HIS A 175 -3.41 -6.06 13.07
C HIS A 175 -4.66 -6.96 13.03
N ASP A 176 -5.48 -6.87 11.97
CA ASP A 176 -6.66 -7.71 11.76
C ASP A 176 -6.31 -8.91 10.87
N LEU A 177 -6.18 -10.08 11.49
CA LEU A 177 -5.82 -11.32 10.83
C LEU A 177 -6.87 -11.80 9.81
N ALA A 178 -8.15 -11.47 10.03
CA ALA A 178 -9.23 -11.87 9.14
C ALA A 178 -9.09 -11.27 7.72
N LEU A 179 -8.39 -10.14 7.58
CA LEU A 179 -8.16 -9.51 6.29
C LEU A 179 -7.15 -10.26 5.42
N ILE A 180 -6.25 -11.05 6.03
CA ILE A 180 -5.11 -11.69 5.37
C ILE A 180 -5.13 -13.21 5.40
N GLU A 181 -6.24 -13.84 5.84
CA GLU A 181 -6.40 -15.30 5.89
C GLU A 181 -6.12 -16.01 4.54
N GLU A 182 -6.41 -15.35 3.42
CA GLU A 182 -6.21 -15.88 2.07
C GLU A 182 -4.88 -15.44 1.42
N PHE A 183 -3.97 -14.83 2.18
CA PHE A 183 -2.69 -14.40 1.64
C PHE A 183 -1.72 -15.58 1.47
N ASP A 184 -0.75 -15.43 0.56
CA ASP A 184 0.22 -16.49 0.27
C ASP A 184 1.23 -16.68 1.39
N ARG A 185 1.50 -15.60 2.14
CA ARG A 185 2.49 -15.56 3.22
C ARG A 185 2.14 -14.51 4.24
N VAL A 186 2.38 -14.80 5.50
CA VAL A 186 2.26 -13.87 6.63
C VAL A 186 3.59 -13.82 7.38
N ILE A 187 4.08 -12.62 7.63
CA ILE A 187 5.29 -12.33 8.40
C ILE A 187 4.87 -11.64 9.69
N TRP A 188 5.16 -12.26 10.81
CA TRP A 188 4.93 -11.67 12.13
C TRP A 188 6.18 -10.93 12.60
N LEU A 189 6.04 -9.61 12.74
CA LEU A 189 7.07 -8.73 13.29
C LEU A 189 6.78 -8.43 14.75
N GLU A 190 7.77 -8.54 15.60
CA GLU A 190 7.72 -8.15 17.00
C GLU A 190 9.06 -7.53 17.41
N SER A 191 9.02 -6.31 17.93
CA SER A 191 10.22 -5.56 18.36
C SER A 191 11.33 -5.52 17.28
N GLY A 192 10.95 -5.40 16.01
CA GLY A 192 11.89 -5.33 14.90
C GLY A 192 12.48 -6.67 14.42
N GLU A 193 12.02 -7.78 14.97
CA GLU A 193 12.43 -9.13 14.60
C GLU A 193 11.29 -9.91 13.94
N VAL A 194 11.63 -10.86 13.08
CA VAL A 194 10.67 -11.82 12.53
C VAL A 194 10.46 -12.94 13.54
N ARG A 195 9.26 -13.05 14.11
CA ARG A 195 8.89 -14.11 15.06
C ARG A 195 8.33 -15.35 14.39
N ALA A 196 7.59 -15.15 13.33
CA ALA A 196 7.08 -16.23 12.50
C ALA A 196 6.98 -15.75 11.04
N ASP A 197 7.11 -16.71 10.14
CA ASP A 197 7.12 -16.48 8.70
C ASP A 197 6.61 -17.73 7.99
N GLY A 198 5.47 -17.63 7.31
CA GLY A 198 4.84 -18.80 6.68
C GLY A 198 3.49 -18.50 6.08
N LYS A 199 2.73 -19.56 5.79
CA LYS A 199 1.34 -19.42 5.36
C LYS A 199 0.46 -19.00 6.53
N PRO A 200 -0.66 -18.29 6.26
CA PRO A 200 -1.71 -18.10 7.26
C PRO A 200 -2.16 -19.43 7.86
N ALA A 201 -2.50 -19.45 9.16
CA ALA A 201 -2.96 -20.64 9.86
C ALA A 201 -4.45 -20.91 9.57
#